data_764e620c1f4c06962f5b7934ee7f651d
#
_entry.id   764e620c1f4c06962f5b7934ee7f651d
#
_cell.length_a   1.000
_cell.length_b   1.000
_cell.length_c   1.000
_cell.angle_alpha   90.00
_cell.angle_beta   90.00
_cell.angle_gamma   90.00
#
_symmetry.space_group_name_H-M   'P 1'
#
loop_
_entity.id
_entity.type
_entity.pdbx_description
1 polymer ?
#
loop_
_entity_poly.entity_id
_entity_poly.type
_entity_poly.pdbx_seq_one_letter_code
_entity_poly.pdbx_strand_id
1 'polypeptide(L)'
;SYVYRGIAADALRGLEYLVTRPEVDKSRIVAWGNDNAPLAAARRSEITHVVSTPAYLLDTVEHAVKTSSYPLAEFSDYLRLYPERTDEVKATLAMYNLRWHASSINTETLLRANHEGGIYSPKVLANLENNISGNVAVHEAEQSSFKDGLFAEKWLTQKLIGPNAIPIVPEHWQSYV
;
A
#
# COMPACT_ATOMS: atom_id res chain seq x y z
N SER A 1 5.51 12.31 -19.87
CA SER A 1 5.68 11.06 -19.11
C SER A 1 4.88 11.16 -17.83
N TYR A 2 4.23 10.06 -17.43
CA TYR A 2 3.39 10.02 -16.25
C TYR A 2 4.25 10.11 -14.97
N VAL A 3 3.87 10.97 -14.03
CA VAL A 3 4.66 11.30 -12.84
C VAL A 3 5.00 10.07 -11.97
N TYR A 4 4.13 9.07 -11.91
CA TYR A 4 4.34 7.84 -11.13
C TYR A 4 5.55 7.04 -11.56
N ARG A 5 6.01 7.17 -12.80
CA ARG A 5 7.27 6.54 -13.21
C ARG A 5 8.45 7.06 -12.39
N GLY A 6 8.49 8.38 -12.15
CA GLY A 6 9.51 8.99 -11.29
C GLY A 6 9.39 8.51 -9.85
N ILE A 7 8.19 8.59 -9.28
CA ILE A 7 7.91 8.19 -7.90
C ILE A 7 8.31 6.73 -7.64
N ALA A 8 7.91 5.80 -8.53
CA ALA A 8 8.27 4.40 -8.40
C ALA A 8 9.78 4.18 -8.53
N ALA A 9 10.44 4.87 -9.48
CA ALA A 9 11.89 4.78 -9.64
C ALA A 9 12.64 5.30 -8.41
N ASP A 10 12.18 6.40 -7.81
CA ASP A 10 12.81 6.99 -6.62
C ASP A 10 12.64 6.10 -5.39
N ALA A 11 11.48 5.48 -5.21
CA ALA A 11 11.26 4.49 -4.16
C ALA A 11 12.23 3.31 -4.28
N LEU A 12 12.42 2.76 -5.49
CA LEU A 12 13.35 1.66 -5.74
C LEU A 12 14.81 2.07 -5.53
N ARG A 13 15.21 3.29 -5.94
CA ARG A 13 16.56 3.81 -5.69
C ARG A 13 16.83 4.04 -4.22
N GLY A 14 15.84 4.54 -3.48
CA GLY A 14 15.93 4.68 -2.03
C GLY A 14 16.23 3.34 -1.35
N LEU A 15 15.55 2.28 -1.77
CA LEU A 15 15.80 0.93 -1.28
C LEU A 15 17.20 0.43 -1.69
N GLU A 16 17.60 0.62 -2.95
CA GLU A 16 18.94 0.25 -3.44
C GLU A 16 20.04 0.90 -2.59
N TYR A 17 19.88 2.17 -2.24
CA TYR A 17 20.78 2.84 -1.32
C TYR A 17 20.73 2.24 0.09
N LEU A 18 19.54 2.01 0.62
CA LEU A 18 19.34 1.49 1.98
C LEU A 18 20.05 0.16 2.17
N VAL A 19 19.94 -0.77 1.23
CA VAL A 19 20.56 -2.11 1.33
C VAL A 19 22.09 -2.11 1.20
N THR A 20 22.71 -0.99 0.79
CA THR A 20 24.17 -0.84 0.79
C THR A 20 24.71 -0.46 2.15
N ARG A 21 23.84 0.00 3.07
CA ARG A 21 24.27 0.52 4.37
C ARG A 21 24.57 -0.63 5.34
N PRO A 22 25.75 -0.63 6.00
CA PRO A 22 26.14 -1.70 6.90
C PRO A 22 25.33 -1.73 8.21
N GLU A 23 24.75 -0.61 8.60
CA GLU A 23 23.89 -0.48 9.79
C GLU A 23 22.47 -0.99 9.58
N VAL A 24 22.08 -1.32 8.36
CA VAL A 24 20.73 -1.80 8.01
C VAL A 24 20.63 -3.31 8.18
N ASP A 25 19.68 -3.74 8.98
CA ASP A 25 19.28 -5.15 9.07
C ASP A 25 18.44 -5.54 7.84
N LYS A 26 19.08 -6.20 6.90
CA LYS A 26 18.45 -6.62 5.63
C LYS A 26 17.36 -7.69 5.81
N SER A 27 17.28 -8.32 6.96
CA SER A 27 16.23 -9.29 7.28
C SER A 27 14.93 -8.62 7.74
N ARG A 28 14.95 -7.30 7.96
CA ARG A 28 13.83 -6.53 8.53
C ARG A 28 13.62 -5.20 7.80
N ILE A 29 13.43 -5.24 6.49
CA ILE A 29 13.14 -4.06 5.67
C ILE A 29 11.64 -3.96 5.46
N VAL A 30 11.05 -2.84 5.88
CA VAL A 30 9.63 -2.55 5.77
C VAL A 30 9.37 -1.49 4.72
N ALA A 31 8.43 -1.76 3.81
CA ALA A 31 7.83 -0.73 2.98
C ALA A 31 6.49 -0.31 3.59
N TRP A 32 6.38 0.97 3.99
CA TRP A 32 5.17 1.52 4.57
C TRP A 32 4.65 2.69 3.76
N GLY A 33 3.38 2.65 3.38
CA GLY A 33 2.75 3.74 2.63
C GLY A 33 1.40 3.36 2.04
N ASN A 34 1.16 3.92 0.86
CA ASN A 34 0.00 3.59 0.04
C ASN A 34 0.39 2.56 -1.04
N ASP A 35 -0.15 2.69 -2.24
CA ASP A 35 0.06 1.77 -3.37
C ASP A 35 1.54 1.57 -3.76
N ASN A 36 2.43 2.52 -3.45
CA ASN A 36 3.86 2.40 -3.78
C ASN A 36 4.58 1.34 -2.93
N ALA A 37 4.13 1.09 -1.70
CA ALA A 37 4.74 0.08 -0.84
C ALA A 37 4.61 -1.33 -1.42
N PRO A 38 3.42 -1.84 -1.76
CA PRO A 38 3.28 -3.13 -2.41
C PRO A 38 3.87 -3.18 -3.82
N LEU A 39 3.84 -2.07 -4.59
CA LEU A 39 4.52 -2.02 -5.90
C LEU A 39 6.03 -2.19 -5.78
N ALA A 40 6.65 -1.58 -4.78
CA ALA A 40 8.08 -1.77 -4.50
C ALA A 40 8.37 -3.23 -4.08
N ALA A 41 7.57 -3.82 -3.21
CA ALA A 41 7.72 -5.20 -2.76
C ALA A 41 7.54 -6.21 -3.90
N ALA A 42 6.66 -5.94 -4.85
CA ALA A 42 6.52 -6.76 -6.06
C ALA A 42 7.75 -6.74 -6.98
N ARG A 43 8.67 -5.80 -6.80
CA ARG A 43 9.87 -5.59 -7.62
C ARG A 43 11.18 -5.90 -6.89
N ARG A 44 11.18 -5.94 -5.58
CA ARG A 44 12.36 -6.04 -4.73
C ARG A 44 12.14 -7.03 -3.60
N SER A 45 12.82 -8.15 -3.67
CA SER A 45 12.76 -9.21 -2.67
C SER A 45 13.43 -8.84 -1.34
N GLU A 46 14.18 -7.75 -1.30
CA GLU A 46 14.80 -7.22 -0.09
C GLU A 46 13.78 -6.64 0.89
N ILE A 47 12.60 -6.24 0.40
CA ILE A 47 11.49 -5.85 1.27
C ILE A 47 10.90 -7.12 1.89
N THR A 48 10.88 -7.18 3.21
CA THR A 48 10.42 -8.34 3.97
C THR A 48 8.99 -8.17 4.49
N HIS A 49 8.58 -6.93 4.72
CA HIS A 49 7.25 -6.60 5.25
C HIS A 49 6.66 -5.39 4.52
N VAL A 50 5.36 -5.41 4.33
CA VAL A 50 4.60 -4.31 3.73
C VAL A 50 3.47 -3.89 4.65
N VAL A 51 3.33 -2.58 4.87
CA VAL A 51 2.12 -1.98 5.42
C VAL A 51 1.57 -1.02 4.37
N SER A 52 0.39 -1.33 3.84
CA SER A 52 -0.19 -0.55 2.75
C SER A 52 -1.63 -0.13 3.05
N THR A 53 -1.92 1.13 2.77
CA THR A 53 -3.29 1.65 2.67
C THR A 53 -3.52 1.98 1.19
N PRO A 54 -4.10 1.08 0.38
CA PRO A 54 -4.37 1.35 -1.03
C PRO A 54 -5.24 2.61 -1.18
N ALA A 55 -4.89 3.45 -2.13
CA ALA A 55 -5.51 4.75 -2.28
C ALA A 55 -6.04 5.05 -3.69
N TYR A 56 -5.34 4.60 -4.75
CA TYR A 56 -5.72 4.96 -6.12
C TYR A 56 -5.14 4.08 -7.25
N LEU A 57 -4.18 3.19 -6.99
CA LEU A 57 -3.56 2.35 -8.03
C LEU A 57 -4.12 0.91 -8.08
N LEU A 58 -5.27 0.68 -7.49
CA LEU A 58 -6.01 -0.56 -7.64
C LEU A 58 -7.31 -0.26 -8.42
N ASP A 59 -7.38 -0.75 -9.66
CA ASP A 59 -8.53 -0.57 -10.54
C ASP A 59 -9.01 0.90 -10.62
N THR A 60 -8.05 1.80 -10.82
CA THR A 60 -8.21 3.26 -10.71
C THR A 60 -9.39 3.79 -11.51
N VAL A 61 -9.49 3.41 -12.80
CA VAL A 61 -10.54 3.94 -13.69
C VAL A 61 -11.91 3.46 -13.26
N GLU A 62 -12.00 2.20 -12.85
CA GLU A 62 -13.25 1.58 -12.39
C GLU A 62 -13.74 2.18 -11.08
N HIS A 63 -12.83 2.61 -10.22
CA HIS A 63 -13.16 3.26 -8.95
C HIS A 63 -13.38 4.76 -9.09
N ALA A 64 -12.65 5.44 -9.97
CA ALA A 64 -12.78 6.88 -10.19
C ALA A 64 -14.20 7.32 -10.53
N VAL A 65 -14.92 6.52 -11.32
CA VAL A 65 -16.31 6.83 -11.70
C VAL A 65 -17.33 6.66 -10.56
N LYS A 66 -16.92 6.10 -9.42
CA LYS A 66 -17.79 5.80 -8.28
C LYS A 66 -17.62 6.78 -7.11
N THR A 67 -16.69 7.71 -7.22
CA THR A 67 -16.36 8.63 -6.13
C THR A 67 -16.04 10.02 -6.62
N SER A 68 -16.31 11.00 -5.75
CA SER A 68 -15.84 12.39 -5.88
C SER A 68 -14.66 12.70 -4.98
N SER A 69 -14.06 11.68 -4.34
CA SER A 69 -12.97 11.88 -3.41
C SER A 69 -11.62 11.91 -4.12
N TYR A 70 -10.77 12.86 -3.73
CA TYR A 70 -9.37 12.92 -4.15
C TYR A 70 -8.59 11.68 -3.63
N PRO A 71 -7.66 11.11 -4.39
CA PRO A 71 -7.20 11.54 -5.74
C PRO A 71 -7.99 10.92 -6.90
N LEU A 72 -8.91 10.01 -6.67
CA LEU A 72 -9.65 9.30 -7.71
C LEU A 72 -10.54 10.24 -8.55
N ALA A 73 -11.11 11.26 -7.93
CA ALA A 73 -11.93 12.25 -8.63
C ALA A 73 -11.17 12.94 -9.78
N GLU A 74 -9.86 13.15 -9.65
CA GLU A 74 -9.04 13.77 -10.69
C GLU A 74 -8.99 12.94 -11.98
N PHE A 75 -8.96 11.61 -11.87
CA PHE A 75 -9.03 10.73 -13.03
C PHE A 75 -10.40 10.80 -13.70
N SER A 76 -11.47 10.84 -12.90
CA SER A 76 -12.83 11.00 -13.41
C SER A 76 -13.00 12.33 -14.15
N ASP A 77 -12.53 13.43 -13.56
CA ASP A 77 -12.59 14.76 -14.17
C ASP A 77 -11.77 14.84 -15.45
N TYR A 78 -10.56 14.27 -15.45
CA TYR A 78 -9.74 14.21 -16.66
C TYR A 78 -10.44 13.43 -17.78
N LEU A 79 -11.00 12.25 -17.48
CA LEU A 79 -11.68 11.42 -18.49
C LEU A 79 -13.00 12.04 -18.96
N ARG A 80 -13.65 12.85 -18.13
CA ARG A 80 -14.83 13.63 -18.56
C ARG A 80 -14.46 14.73 -19.55
N LEU A 81 -13.29 15.35 -19.40
CA LEU A 81 -12.79 16.38 -20.31
C LEU A 81 -12.18 15.79 -21.58
N TYR A 82 -11.59 14.61 -21.51
CA TYR A 82 -10.87 13.94 -22.60
C TYR A 82 -11.29 12.49 -22.75
N PRO A 83 -12.56 12.22 -23.10
CA PRO A 83 -13.10 10.85 -23.18
C PRO A 83 -12.37 9.99 -24.23
N GLU A 84 -11.84 10.61 -25.28
CA GLU A 84 -11.05 9.94 -26.33
C GLU A 84 -9.74 9.35 -25.83
N ARG A 85 -9.25 9.80 -24.65
CA ARG A 85 -8.01 9.28 -24.04
C ARG A 85 -8.21 8.15 -23.05
N THR A 86 -9.42 7.65 -22.93
CA THR A 86 -9.73 6.59 -21.93
C THR A 86 -8.83 5.37 -22.07
N ASP A 87 -8.59 4.90 -23.28
CA ASP A 87 -7.76 3.72 -23.52
C ASP A 87 -6.27 3.99 -23.23
N GLU A 88 -5.77 5.19 -23.54
CA GLU A 88 -4.42 5.63 -23.21
C GLU A 88 -4.22 5.68 -21.68
N VAL A 89 -5.18 6.23 -20.95
CA VAL A 89 -5.16 6.32 -19.49
C VAL A 89 -5.19 4.91 -18.88
N LYS A 90 -6.08 4.04 -19.35
CA LYS A 90 -6.15 2.64 -18.88
C LYS A 90 -4.83 1.90 -19.11
N ALA A 91 -4.26 2.02 -20.30
CA ALA A 91 -2.99 1.38 -20.63
C ALA A 91 -1.83 1.90 -19.74
N THR A 92 -1.81 3.21 -19.48
CA THR A 92 -0.81 3.83 -18.60
C THR A 92 -0.96 3.35 -17.16
N LEU A 93 -2.18 3.36 -16.62
CA LEU A 93 -2.46 2.95 -15.24
C LEU A 93 -2.29 1.45 -15.03
N ALA A 94 -2.49 0.63 -16.05
CA ALA A 94 -2.28 -0.82 -15.96
C ALA A 94 -0.86 -1.18 -15.53
N MET A 95 0.15 -0.36 -15.89
CA MET A 95 1.54 -0.56 -15.47
C MET A 95 1.76 -0.45 -13.96
N TYR A 96 0.85 0.22 -13.25
CA TYR A 96 0.92 0.49 -11.80
C TYR A 96 -0.22 -0.19 -11.04
N ASN A 97 -1.16 -0.83 -11.73
CA ASN A 97 -2.31 -1.44 -11.08
C ASN A 97 -1.87 -2.62 -10.21
N LEU A 98 -2.11 -2.51 -8.90
CA LEU A 98 -1.74 -3.50 -7.90
C LEU A 98 -2.25 -4.90 -8.23
N ARG A 99 -3.40 -5.02 -8.89
CA ARG A 99 -3.96 -6.29 -9.36
C ARG A 99 -2.95 -7.13 -10.14
N TRP A 100 -2.18 -6.50 -11.03
CA TRP A 100 -1.24 -7.18 -11.91
C TRP A 100 0.11 -7.48 -11.27
N HIS A 101 0.36 -6.92 -10.10
CA HIS A 101 1.61 -7.11 -9.35
C HIS A 101 1.45 -7.98 -8.11
N ALA A 102 0.22 -8.25 -7.70
CA ALA A 102 -0.11 -8.96 -6.46
C ALA A 102 0.62 -10.31 -6.33
N SER A 103 0.62 -11.13 -7.39
CA SER A 103 1.27 -12.45 -7.38
C SER A 103 2.80 -12.40 -7.26
N SER A 104 3.41 -11.24 -7.43
CA SER A 104 4.84 -11.03 -7.22
C SER A 104 5.18 -10.54 -5.81
N ILE A 105 4.18 -10.27 -4.98
CA ILE A 105 4.36 -9.84 -3.58
C ILE A 105 4.46 -11.11 -2.70
N ASN A 106 5.66 -11.43 -2.23
CA ASN A 106 5.93 -12.62 -1.42
C ASN A 106 6.22 -12.28 0.05
N THR A 107 5.87 -11.08 0.48
CA THR A 107 6.19 -10.54 1.79
C THR A 107 5.06 -10.76 2.79
N GLU A 108 5.38 -10.66 4.09
CA GLU A 108 4.38 -10.43 5.12
C GLU A 108 3.72 -9.07 4.86
N THR A 109 2.42 -9.04 4.64
CA THR A 109 1.70 -7.85 4.19
C THR A 109 0.53 -7.53 5.10
N LEU A 110 0.45 -6.28 5.57
CA LEU A 110 -0.72 -5.70 6.20
C LEU A 110 -1.41 -4.76 5.20
N LEU A 111 -2.60 -5.12 4.76
CA LEU A 111 -3.49 -4.24 4.01
C LEU A 111 -4.42 -3.51 4.98
N ARG A 112 -4.39 -2.18 4.95
CA ARG A 112 -5.31 -1.34 5.71
C ARG A 112 -6.44 -0.93 4.78
N ALA A 113 -7.60 -1.53 4.98
CA ALA A 113 -8.80 -1.28 4.20
C ALA A 113 -9.53 -0.03 4.70
N ASN A 114 -10.29 0.62 3.82
CA ASN A 114 -11.29 1.58 4.27
C ASN A 114 -12.39 0.85 5.04
N HIS A 115 -13.19 1.60 5.83
CA HIS A 115 -14.39 1.06 6.45
C HIS A 115 -15.38 0.51 5.40
N GLU A 116 -16.34 -0.27 5.82
CA GLU A 116 -17.40 -0.77 4.96
C GLU A 116 -18.12 0.38 4.24
N GLY A 117 -18.29 0.24 2.93
CA GLY A 117 -18.82 1.32 2.07
C GLY A 117 -17.74 2.25 1.50
N GLY A 118 -16.51 2.23 1.99
CA GLY A 118 -15.38 2.91 1.36
C GLY A 118 -14.92 2.22 0.08
N ILE A 119 -14.20 2.96 -0.79
CA ILE A 119 -13.79 2.46 -2.11
C ILE A 119 -12.89 1.23 -1.99
N TYR A 120 -11.95 1.26 -1.05
CA TYR A 120 -11.04 0.15 -0.76
C TYR A 120 -11.43 -0.52 0.56
N SER A 121 -12.72 -0.89 0.68
CA SER A 121 -13.23 -1.70 1.78
C SER A 121 -12.63 -3.11 1.77
N PRO A 122 -12.73 -3.88 2.88
CA PRO A 122 -12.25 -5.27 2.92
C PRO A 122 -12.77 -6.11 1.76
N LYS A 123 -14.04 -5.95 1.39
CA LYS A 123 -14.67 -6.65 0.26
C LYS A 123 -13.98 -6.34 -1.08
N VAL A 124 -13.59 -5.09 -1.32
CA VAL A 124 -12.88 -4.69 -2.55
C VAL A 124 -11.46 -5.22 -2.54
N LEU A 125 -10.80 -5.18 -1.38
CA LEU A 125 -9.43 -5.67 -1.24
C LEU A 125 -9.32 -7.21 -1.26
N ALA A 126 -10.41 -7.95 -1.07
CA ALA A 126 -10.39 -9.41 -1.06
C ALA A 126 -9.74 -10.03 -2.31
N ASN A 127 -9.96 -9.43 -3.48
CA ASN A 127 -9.30 -9.89 -4.71
C ASN A 127 -7.79 -9.62 -4.70
N LEU A 128 -7.35 -8.50 -4.15
CA LEU A 128 -5.94 -8.19 -4.01
C LEU A 128 -5.29 -9.13 -2.99
N GLU A 129 -5.90 -9.29 -1.82
CA GLU A 129 -5.49 -10.21 -0.77
C GLU A 129 -5.28 -11.64 -1.31
N ASN A 130 -6.28 -12.19 -1.99
CA ASN A 130 -6.24 -13.56 -2.53
C ASN A 130 -5.19 -13.77 -3.62
N ASN A 131 -4.66 -12.72 -4.23
CA ASN A 131 -3.65 -12.81 -5.28
C ASN A 131 -2.23 -12.49 -4.79
N ILE A 132 -2.06 -11.96 -3.58
CA ILE A 132 -0.74 -11.80 -2.97
C ILE A 132 -0.21 -13.18 -2.58
N SER A 133 1.02 -13.50 -2.98
CA SER A 133 1.64 -14.81 -2.73
C SER A 133 2.17 -14.95 -1.30
N GLY A 134 2.47 -13.85 -0.64
CA GLY A 134 2.89 -13.81 0.77
C GLY A 134 1.71 -13.92 1.75
N ASN A 135 2.01 -13.94 3.04
CA ASN A 135 0.97 -13.91 4.07
C ASN A 135 0.34 -12.52 4.16
N VAL A 136 -0.98 -12.45 4.16
CA VAL A 136 -1.72 -11.19 4.23
C VAL A 136 -2.58 -11.13 5.48
N ALA A 137 -2.54 -9.98 6.15
CA ALA A 137 -3.53 -9.58 7.14
C ALA A 137 -4.28 -8.35 6.60
N VAL A 138 -5.58 -8.30 6.83
CA VAL A 138 -6.40 -7.14 6.47
C VAL A 138 -6.92 -6.50 7.76
N HIS A 139 -6.70 -5.18 7.89
CA HIS A 139 -7.25 -4.37 8.97
C HIS A 139 -8.26 -3.39 8.38
N GLU A 140 -9.51 -3.49 8.82
CA GLU A 140 -10.54 -2.52 8.48
C GLU A 140 -10.36 -1.26 9.34
N ALA A 141 -10.25 -0.09 8.70
CA ALA A 141 -10.02 1.16 9.38
C ALA A 141 -11.22 1.53 10.28
N GLU A 142 -10.92 1.87 11.53
CA GLU A 142 -11.89 2.35 12.51
C GLU A 142 -12.15 3.87 12.38
N GLN A 143 -11.63 4.51 11.32
CA GLN A 143 -11.66 5.97 11.11
C GLN A 143 -10.99 6.75 12.26
N SER A 144 -10.05 6.13 12.90
CA SER A 144 -9.25 6.70 13.97
C SER A 144 -7.77 6.54 13.62
N SER A 145 -7.11 7.64 13.26
CA SER A 145 -5.68 7.62 12.96
C SER A 145 -4.84 7.04 14.11
N PHE A 146 -5.31 7.26 15.35
CA PHE A 146 -4.71 6.68 16.54
C PHE A 146 -4.85 5.15 16.58
N LYS A 147 -6.08 4.63 16.51
CA LYS A 147 -6.34 3.19 16.62
C LYS A 147 -5.74 2.42 15.44
N ASP A 148 -5.92 2.94 14.23
CA ASP A 148 -5.39 2.34 13.02
C ASP A 148 -3.86 2.38 12.98
N GLY A 149 -3.26 3.46 13.52
CA GLY A 149 -1.82 3.59 13.69
C GLY A 149 -1.29 2.58 14.73
N LEU A 150 -1.91 2.52 15.89
CA LEU A 150 -1.53 1.60 16.97
C LEU A 150 -1.63 0.12 16.52
N PHE A 151 -2.66 -0.22 15.76
CA PHE A 151 -2.79 -1.57 15.19
C PHE A 151 -1.61 -1.91 14.30
N ALA A 152 -1.25 -1.01 13.37
CA ALA A 152 -0.13 -1.23 12.46
C ALA A 152 1.22 -1.34 13.19
N GLU A 153 1.45 -0.51 14.21
CA GLU A 153 2.65 -0.57 15.05
C GLU A 153 2.74 -1.89 15.83
N LYS A 154 1.65 -2.33 16.43
CA LYS A 154 1.59 -3.63 17.12
C LYS A 154 1.86 -4.78 16.16
N TRP A 155 1.24 -4.77 14.99
CA TRP A 155 1.44 -5.80 13.97
C TRP A 155 2.91 -5.86 13.52
N LEU A 156 3.50 -4.71 13.19
CA LEU A 156 4.91 -4.65 12.78
C LEU A 156 5.85 -5.11 13.89
N THR A 157 5.64 -4.65 15.12
CA THR A 157 6.49 -5.03 16.25
C THR A 157 6.47 -6.54 16.48
N GLN A 158 5.29 -7.14 16.41
CA GLN A 158 5.16 -8.59 16.54
C GLN A 158 5.87 -9.36 15.41
N LYS A 159 5.78 -8.87 14.18
CA LYS A 159 6.41 -9.50 13.01
C LYS A 159 7.94 -9.32 12.99
N LEU A 160 8.44 -8.15 13.37
CA LEU A 160 9.86 -7.82 13.29
C LEU A 160 10.66 -8.28 14.51
N ILE A 161 10.05 -8.34 15.68
CA ILE A 161 10.76 -8.56 16.96
C ILE A 161 10.25 -9.84 17.63
N GLY A 162 8.93 -10.06 17.62
CA GLY A 162 8.32 -11.25 18.21
C GLY A 162 6.97 -10.98 18.88
N PRO A 163 6.20 -12.04 19.18
CA PRO A 163 4.80 -11.93 19.60
C PRO A 163 4.60 -11.20 20.95
N ASN A 164 5.61 -11.17 21.80
CA ASN A 164 5.54 -10.53 23.11
C ASN A 164 6.24 -9.15 23.15
N ALA A 165 6.70 -8.65 22.01
CA ALA A 165 7.36 -7.38 21.94
C ALA A 165 6.38 -6.21 22.12
N ILE A 166 6.80 -5.21 22.87
CA ILE A 166 5.99 -4.00 23.10
C ILE A 166 6.30 -2.98 22.00
N PRO A 167 5.29 -2.43 21.33
CA PRO A 167 5.49 -1.43 20.29
C PRO A 167 6.17 -0.18 20.83
N ILE A 168 7.06 0.40 20.02
CA ILE A 168 7.65 1.71 20.30
C ILE A 168 6.65 2.76 19.78
N VAL A 169 5.90 3.34 20.69
CA VAL A 169 4.89 4.35 20.37
C VAL A 169 5.20 5.67 21.06
N PRO A 170 4.67 6.80 20.57
CA PRO A 170 4.79 8.09 21.26
C PRO A 170 4.33 8.00 22.71
N GLU A 171 4.93 8.81 23.59
CA GLU A 171 4.67 8.77 25.03
C GLU A 171 3.18 8.82 25.38
N HIS A 172 2.43 9.69 24.70
CA HIS A 172 0.97 9.83 24.90
C HIS A 172 0.13 8.63 24.43
N TRP A 173 0.77 7.65 23.77
CA TRP A 173 0.12 6.38 23.36
C TRP A 173 0.51 5.21 24.25
N GLN A 174 1.52 5.36 25.10
CA GLN A 174 2.06 4.25 25.90
C GLN A 174 1.04 3.61 26.84
N SER A 175 0.06 4.36 27.31
CA SER A 175 -1.03 3.85 28.15
C SER A 175 -2.02 2.91 27.43
N TYR A 176 -1.90 2.79 26.11
CA TYR A 176 -2.82 1.97 25.30
C TYR A 176 -2.12 0.72 24.68
N VAL A 177 -0.86 0.48 25.06
CA VAL A 177 -0.03 -0.62 24.49
C VAL A 177 -0.09 -1.87 25.35
#